data_d7030f2bd7ea08d2fd463eab397bfd9f
#
_entry.id   d7030f2bd7ea08d2fd463eab397bfd9f
#
_cell.length_a   1.000
_cell.length_b   1.000
_cell.length_c   1.000
_cell.angle_alpha   90.00
_cell.angle_beta   90.00
_cell.angle_gamma   90.00
#
_symmetry.space_group_name_H-M   'P 1'
#
loop_
_entity.id
_entity.type
_entity.pdbx_description
1 polymer ?
#
loop_
_entity_poly.entity_id
_entity_poly.type
_entity_poly.pdbx_seq_one_letter_code
_entity_poly.pdbx_strand_id
1 'polypeptide(L)'
;KVATQSGVGLCAYKTTDIKAEATTVFARWFTEEQRNVDFVLSTGYMPVRTGAFAKIGENSFKSDAYRNLYKALTTTVETCSFKREPGFEGYYTKVYALYEKIRNIQKTLETRYEKGATCEQIVAEMEAALSDVG
;
A
#
# COMPACT_ATOMS: atom_id res chain seq x y z
N LYS A 1 -16.63 -0.80 1.58
CA LYS A 1 -15.47 -0.10 0.98
C LYS A 1 -14.36 -1.14 0.76
N VAL A 2 -13.53 -0.93 -0.25
CA VAL A 2 -12.41 -1.81 -0.58
C VAL A 2 -11.12 -1.00 -0.50
N ALA A 3 -10.09 -1.57 0.11
CA ALA A 3 -8.72 -1.06 0.09
C ALA A 3 -7.82 -2.10 -0.56
N THR A 4 -6.94 -1.66 -1.46
CA THR A 4 -5.89 -2.52 -2.01
C THR A 4 -4.71 -2.56 -1.05
N GLN A 5 -4.24 -3.77 -0.78
CA GLN A 5 -3.03 -3.95 0.00
C GLN A 5 -1.83 -3.97 -0.94
N SER A 6 -1.03 -2.92 -0.88
CA SER A 6 0.29 -2.83 -1.50
C SER A 6 1.35 -2.81 -0.42
N GLY A 7 2.42 -3.55 -0.57
CA GLY A 7 3.46 -3.62 0.44
C GLY A 7 4.69 -4.39 -0.02
N VAL A 8 5.72 -4.36 0.83
CA VAL A 8 6.95 -5.13 0.62
C VAL A 8 6.76 -6.52 1.21
N GLY A 9 7.13 -7.54 0.45
CA GLY A 9 7.11 -8.94 0.90
C GLY A 9 8.52 -9.53 0.94
N LEU A 10 8.70 -10.53 1.79
CA LEU A 10 9.90 -11.37 1.78
C LEU A 10 9.66 -12.57 0.87
N CYS A 11 10.55 -12.78 -0.08
CA CYS A 11 10.56 -13.97 -0.94
C CYS A 11 11.74 -14.86 -0.58
N ALA A 12 11.48 -16.17 -0.46
CA ALA A 12 12.51 -17.17 -0.25
C ALA A 12 12.77 -17.94 -1.55
N TYR A 13 14.02 -17.98 -1.99
CA TYR A 13 14.42 -18.81 -3.11
C TYR A 13 14.86 -20.18 -2.58
N LYS A 14 14.14 -21.23 -2.99
CA LYS A 14 14.46 -22.61 -2.58
C LYS A 14 15.71 -23.11 -3.33
N THR A 15 16.78 -23.43 -2.60
CA THR A 15 17.99 -24.04 -3.13
C THR A 15 18.18 -25.45 -2.59
N THR A 16 18.30 -25.60 -1.27
CA THR A 16 18.43 -26.89 -0.57
C THR A 16 17.40 -26.95 0.56
N ASP A 17 17.07 -28.15 1.02
CA ASP A 17 16.10 -28.32 2.11
C ASP A 17 16.58 -27.67 3.42
N ILE A 18 17.89 -27.75 3.72
CA ILE A 18 18.47 -27.08 4.90
C ILE A 18 18.29 -25.56 4.83
N LYS A 19 18.54 -24.94 3.68
CA LYS A 19 18.35 -23.50 3.49
C LYS A 19 16.87 -23.10 3.53
N ALA A 20 15.99 -23.95 3.02
CA ALA A 20 14.55 -23.74 3.10
C ALA A 20 14.05 -23.77 4.55
N GLU A 21 14.57 -24.73 5.35
CA GLU A 21 14.29 -24.80 6.78
C GLU A 21 14.81 -23.56 7.53
N ALA A 22 16.05 -23.18 7.29
CA ALA A 22 16.64 -21.97 7.87
C ALA A 22 15.83 -20.71 7.54
N THR A 23 15.35 -20.58 6.31
CA THR A 23 14.47 -19.47 5.89
C THR A 23 13.15 -19.49 6.66
N THR A 24 12.58 -20.66 6.88
CA THR A 24 11.34 -20.80 7.66
C THR A 24 11.55 -20.39 9.12
N VAL A 25 12.66 -20.81 9.72
CA VAL A 25 13.04 -20.41 11.08
C VAL A 25 13.22 -18.89 11.17
N PHE A 26 13.94 -18.31 10.21
CA PHE A 26 14.11 -16.85 10.13
C PHE A 26 12.76 -16.12 10.00
N ALA A 27 11.89 -16.56 9.10
CA ALA A 27 10.60 -15.93 8.90
C ALA A 27 9.72 -15.98 10.15
N ARG A 28 9.71 -17.13 10.85
CA ARG A 28 9.00 -17.27 12.14
C ARG A 28 9.58 -16.34 13.19
N TRP A 29 10.89 -16.31 13.33
CA TRP A 29 11.59 -15.43 14.26
C TRP A 29 11.30 -13.95 13.95
N PHE A 30 11.41 -13.54 12.69
CA PHE A 30 11.17 -12.14 12.28
C PHE A 30 9.74 -11.70 12.51
N THR A 31 8.78 -12.62 12.38
CA THR A 31 7.35 -12.34 12.58
C THR A 31 6.84 -12.68 13.99
N GLU A 32 7.70 -12.97 14.97
CA GLU A 32 7.29 -13.08 16.37
C GLU A 32 6.59 -11.77 16.82
N GLU A 33 5.57 -11.91 17.66
CA GLU A 33 4.70 -10.77 18.01
C GLU A 33 5.49 -9.56 18.53
N GLN A 34 6.42 -9.76 19.47
CA GLN A 34 7.15 -8.63 20.02
C GLN A 34 8.08 -7.99 18.99
N ARG A 35 8.80 -8.79 18.19
CA ARG A 35 9.66 -8.27 17.10
C ARG A 35 8.84 -7.54 16.05
N ASN A 36 7.66 -8.05 15.75
CA ASN A 36 6.75 -7.39 14.81
C ASN A 36 6.24 -6.05 15.35
N VAL A 37 5.94 -5.96 16.65
CA VAL A 37 5.62 -4.70 17.33
C VAL A 37 6.79 -3.72 17.21
N ASP A 38 8.02 -4.14 17.58
CA ASP A 38 9.21 -3.28 17.54
C ASP A 38 9.50 -2.78 16.11
N PHE A 39 9.35 -3.66 15.12
CA PHE A 39 9.50 -3.31 13.70
C PHE A 39 8.46 -2.27 13.27
N VAL A 40 7.19 -2.48 13.60
CA VAL A 40 6.11 -1.54 13.27
C VAL A 40 6.32 -0.17 13.91
N LEU A 41 6.69 -0.15 15.19
CA LEU A 41 6.93 1.11 15.92
C LEU A 41 8.13 1.89 15.38
N SER A 42 9.13 1.20 14.81
CA SER A 42 10.33 1.83 14.27
C SER A 42 10.16 2.26 12.80
N THR A 43 9.30 1.60 12.02
CA THR A 43 9.20 1.81 10.58
C THR A 43 7.88 2.42 10.12
N GLY A 44 6.82 2.33 10.93
CA GLY A 44 5.47 2.72 10.55
C GLY A 44 4.77 1.73 9.61
N TYR A 45 5.34 0.54 9.38
CA TYR A 45 4.69 -0.50 8.59
C TYR A 45 3.50 -1.14 9.34
N MET A 46 2.68 -1.86 8.60
CA MET A 46 1.53 -2.57 9.16
C MET A 46 1.97 -3.86 9.88
N PRO A 47 1.38 -4.18 11.04
CA PRO A 47 1.61 -5.47 11.67
C PRO A 47 1.16 -6.63 10.78
N VAL A 48 1.94 -7.71 10.76
CA VAL A 48 1.62 -8.95 10.03
C VAL A 48 1.02 -10.03 10.92
N ARG A 49 0.94 -9.77 12.23
CA ARG A 49 0.34 -10.65 13.24
C ARG A 49 -0.81 -9.95 13.95
N THR A 50 -1.92 -10.64 14.11
CA THR A 50 -3.08 -10.14 14.87
C THR A 50 -2.73 -9.84 16.32
N GLY A 51 -1.89 -10.69 16.96
CA GLY A 51 -1.40 -10.45 18.31
C GLY A 51 -0.51 -9.21 18.43
N ALA A 52 0.31 -8.91 17.42
CA ALA A 52 1.09 -7.67 17.38
C ALA A 52 0.16 -6.46 17.22
N PHE A 53 -0.87 -6.56 16.38
CA PHE A 53 -1.87 -5.50 16.19
C PHE A 53 -2.56 -5.16 17.50
N ALA A 54 -2.94 -6.16 18.30
CA ALA A 54 -3.60 -5.97 19.59
C ALA A 54 -2.71 -5.32 20.68
N LYS A 55 -1.36 -5.43 20.53
CA LYS A 55 -0.39 -4.85 21.46
C LYS A 55 -0.02 -3.41 21.14
N ILE A 56 -0.32 -2.92 19.93
CA ILE A 56 0.01 -1.56 19.52
C ILE A 56 -1.19 -0.66 19.79
N GLY A 57 -0.98 0.39 20.58
CA GLY A 57 -1.95 1.45 20.83
C GLY A 57 -1.45 2.80 20.31
N GLU A 58 -2.32 3.79 20.29
CA GLU A 58 -1.97 5.16 19.84
C GLU A 58 -0.77 5.74 20.59
N ASN A 59 -0.64 5.44 21.88
CA ASN A 59 0.46 5.93 22.74
C ASN A 59 1.77 5.16 22.58
N SER A 60 1.78 4.09 21.77
CA SER A 60 3.01 3.32 21.52
C SER A 60 3.99 4.05 20.59
N PHE A 61 3.51 5.03 19.83
CA PHE A 61 4.33 5.76 18.86
C PHE A 61 4.90 7.05 19.45
N LYS A 62 6.21 7.28 19.25
CA LYS A 62 6.90 8.50 19.65
C LYS A 62 6.62 9.68 18.70
N SER A 63 6.31 9.39 17.45
CA SER A 63 6.03 10.38 16.40
C SER A 63 4.53 10.55 16.18
N ASP A 64 4.06 11.81 16.12
CA ASP A 64 2.67 12.12 15.77
C ASP A 64 2.31 11.65 14.36
N ALA A 65 3.26 11.69 13.43
CA ALA A 65 3.06 11.21 12.08
C ALA A 65 2.75 9.70 12.07
N TYR A 66 3.48 8.89 12.83
CA TYR A 66 3.23 7.45 12.92
C TYR A 66 1.95 7.14 13.71
N ARG A 67 1.62 7.94 14.73
CA ARG A 67 0.37 7.83 15.45
C ARG A 67 -0.83 8.07 14.54
N ASN A 68 -0.78 9.12 13.72
CA ASN A 68 -1.83 9.44 12.77
C ASN A 68 -1.96 8.39 11.66
N LEU A 69 -0.82 7.88 11.16
CA LEU A 69 -0.78 6.78 10.20
C LEU A 69 -1.44 5.51 10.77
N TYR A 70 -1.09 5.15 12.00
CA TYR A 70 -1.68 3.98 12.67
C TYR A 70 -3.18 4.14 12.90
N LYS A 71 -3.64 5.32 13.28
CA LYS A 71 -5.06 5.64 13.43
C LYS A 71 -5.82 5.52 12.10
N ALA A 72 -5.27 6.05 11.03
CA ALA A 72 -5.83 5.88 9.69
C ALA A 72 -5.89 4.41 9.27
N LEU A 73 -4.84 3.63 9.60
CA LEU A 73 -4.77 2.21 9.34
C LEU A 73 -5.83 1.43 10.09
N THR A 74 -5.99 1.64 11.42
CA THR A 74 -7.02 0.96 12.23
C THR A 74 -8.41 1.24 11.68
N THR A 75 -8.73 2.49 11.37
CA THR A 75 -9.99 2.88 10.74
C THR A 75 -10.20 2.16 9.39
N THR A 76 -9.13 2.03 8.59
CA THR A 76 -9.22 1.32 7.31
C THR A 76 -9.47 -0.18 7.49
N VAL A 77 -8.79 -0.80 8.46
CA VAL A 77 -9.01 -2.22 8.80
C VAL A 77 -10.46 -2.49 9.25
N GLU A 78 -11.04 -1.58 10.02
CA GLU A 78 -12.41 -1.71 10.52
C GLU A 78 -13.47 -1.44 9.45
N THR A 79 -13.19 -0.55 8.50
CA THR A 79 -14.20 -0.04 7.55
C THR A 79 -14.08 -0.58 6.13
N CYS A 80 -12.95 -1.22 5.79
CA CYS A 80 -12.66 -1.70 4.44
C CYS A 80 -12.33 -3.19 4.40
N SER A 81 -12.69 -3.83 3.30
CA SER A 81 -12.20 -5.17 2.96
C SER A 81 -10.89 -5.03 2.18
N PHE A 82 -9.84 -5.69 2.66
CA PHE A 82 -8.56 -5.70 1.94
C PHE A 82 -8.61 -6.68 0.76
N LYS A 83 -8.13 -6.22 -0.39
CA LYS A 83 -7.95 -7.04 -1.58
C LYS A 83 -6.50 -6.99 -2.03
N ARG A 84 -5.98 -8.14 -2.42
CA ARG A 84 -4.68 -8.21 -3.07
C ARG A 84 -4.79 -7.62 -4.47
N GLU A 85 -3.71 -7.00 -4.92
CA GLU A 85 -3.61 -6.62 -6.33
C GLU A 85 -3.76 -7.85 -7.22
N PRO A 86 -4.46 -7.72 -8.34
CA PRO A 86 -4.62 -8.81 -9.30
C PRO A 86 -3.26 -9.31 -9.79
N GLY A 87 -3.08 -10.63 -9.83
CA GLY A 87 -1.83 -11.28 -10.24
C GLY A 87 -1.83 -11.77 -11.69
N PHE A 88 -2.60 -11.15 -12.60
CA PHE A 88 -2.60 -11.53 -14.01
C PHE A 88 -1.46 -10.84 -14.78
N GLU A 89 -1.00 -11.51 -15.83
CA GLU A 89 0.02 -10.97 -16.72
C GLU A 89 -0.44 -9.64 -17.36
N GLY A 90 0.44 -8.66 -17.37
CA GLY A 90 0.14 -7.34 -17.89
C GLY A 90 -0.56 -6.38 -16.93
N TYR A 91 -0.96 -6.81 -15.72
CA TYR A 91 -1.60 -5.92 -14.74
C TYR A 91 -0.78 -4.65 -14.48
N TYR A 92 0.50 -4.80 -14.13
CA TYR A 92 1.35 -3.65 -13.86
C TYR A 92 1.58 -2.77 -15.09
N THR A 93 1.66 -3.35 -16.28
CA THR A 93 1.77 -2.59 -17.53
C THR A 93 0.56 -1.68 -17.72
N LYS A 94 -0.64 -2.19 -17.48
CA LYS A 94 -1.88 -1.40 -17.54
C LYS A 94 -1.93 -0.32 -16.46
N VAL A 95 -1.56 -0.65 -15.23
CA VAL A 95 -1.52 0.28 -14.10
C VAL A 95 -0.52 1.42 -14.37
N TYR A 96 0.68 1.11 -14.85
CA TYR A 96 1.67 2.13 -15.20
C TYR A 96 1.21 3.03 -16.36
N ALA A 97 0.58 2.46 -17.38
CA ALA A 97 0.02 3.24 -18.48
C ALA A 97 -1.06 4.23 -17.99
N LEU A 98 -1.91 3.77 -17.06
CA LEU A 98 -2.92 4.62 -16.42
C LEU A 98 -2.26 5.76 -15.61
N TYR A 99 -1.27 5.44 -14.76
CA TYR A 99 -0.54 6.44 -13.99
C TYR A 99 0.13 7.50 -14.88
N GLU A 100 0.72 7.10 -16.00
CA GLU A 100 1.32 8.02 -16.96
C GLU A 100 0.28 8.96 -17.59
N LYS A 101 -0.90 8.45 -17.97
CA LYS A 101 -1.99 9.27 -18.49
C LYS A 101 -2.44 10.32 -17.46
N ILE A 102 -2.71 9.91 -16.23
CA ILE A 102 -3.12 10.80 -15.14
C ILE A 102 -2.03 11.86 -14.86
N ARG A 103 -0.77 11.42 -14.76
CA ARG A 103 0.38 12.30 -14.51
C ARG A 103 0.55 13.34 -15.61
N ASN A 104 0.32 12.98 -16.87
CA ASN A 104 0.41 13.92 -17.99
C ASN A 104 -0.72 14.96 -17.93
N ILE A 105 -1.93 14.59 -17.52
CA ILE A 105 -3.01 15.55 -17.26
C ILE A 105 -2.60 16.47 -16.11
N GLN A 106 -2.11 15.94 -15.00
CA GLN A 106 -1.67 16.73 -13.84
C GLN A 106 -0.58 17.75 -14.17
N LYS A 107 0.41 17.39 -15.01
CA LYS A 107 1.49 18.32 -15.42
C LYS A 107 1.00 19.55 -16.17
N THR A 108 -0.16 19.47 -16.78
CA THR A 108 -0.73 20.56 -17.59
C THR A 108 -1.85 21.33 -16.87
N LEU A 109 -2.20 20.94 -15.65
CA LEU A 109 -3.34 21.48 -14.92
C LEU A 109 -3.28 23.00 -14.78
N GLU A 110 -2.16 23.53 -14.28
CA GLU A 110 -1.99 24.97 -14.04
C GLU A 110 -2.18 25.76 -15.35
N THR A 111 -1.45 25.40 -16.40
CA THR A 111 -1.57 26.03 -17.72
C THR A 111 -2.97 25.93 -18.31
N ARG A 112 -3.68 24.87 -18.05
CA ARG A 112 -5.06 24.65 -18.53
C ARG A 112 -6.06 25.53 -17.81
N TYR A 113 -5.90 25.69 -16.48
CA TYR A 113 -6.69 26.64 -15.71
C TYR A 113 -6.46 28.08 -16.17
N GLU A 114 -5.23 28.50 -16.41
CA GLU A 114 -4.87 29.79 -16.95
C GLU A 114 -5.50 30.05 -18.33
N LYS A 115 -5.70 29.00 -19.14
CA LYS A 115 -6.38 29.02 -20.43
C LYS A 115 -7.89 28.87 -20.34
N GLY A 116 -8.47 28.83 -19.14
CA GLY A 116 -9.92 28.81 -18.91
C GLY A 116 -10.55 27.42 -18.89
N ALA A 117 -9.78 26.33 -18.77
CA ALA A 117 -10.36 25.00 -18.58
C ALA A 117 -11.07 24.90 -17.22
N THR A 118 -12.29 24.35 -17.20
CA THR A 118 -13.05 24.13 -15.96
C THR A 118 -12.67 22.83 -15.26
N CYS A 119 -12.97 22.72 -13.94
CA CYS A 119 -12.78 21.48 -13.19
C CYS A 119 -13.52 20.31 -13.85
N GLU A 120 -14.75 20.53 -14.32
CA GLU A 120 -15.57 19.50 -14.95
C GLU A 120 -14.92 18.96 -16.22
N GLN A 121 -14.32 19.83 -17.03
CA GLN A 121 -13.59 19.41 -18.24
C GLN A 121 -12.38 18.55 -17.90
N ILE A 122 -11.64 18.91 -16.86
CA ILE A 122 -10.47 18.14 -16.42
C ILE A 122 -10.89 16.79 -15.83
N VAL A 123 -11.95 16.75 -15.02
CA VAL A 123 -12.49 15.51 -14.46
C VAL A 123 -12.98 14.58 -15.57
N ALA A 124 -13.74 15.11 -16.54
CA ALA A 124 -14.23 14.30 -17.67
C ALA A 124 -13.08 13.68 -18.50
N GLU A 125 -11.96 14.38 -18.67
CA GLU A 125 -10.79 13.86 -19.34
C GLU A 125 -10.08 12.76 -18.52
N MET A 126 -10.02 12.93 -17.20
CA MET A 126 -9.49 11.88 -16.31
C MET A 126 -10.37 10.63 -16.33
N GLU A 127 -11.69 10.78 -16.31
CA GLU A 127 -12.64 9.68 -16.41
C GLU A 127 -12.52 8.94 -17.75
N ALA A 128 -12.39 9.69 -18.86
CA ALA A 128 -12.15 9.11 -20.18
C ALA A 128 -10.82 8.31 -20.21
N ALA A 129 -9.76 8.85 -19.62
CA ALA A 129 -8.47 8.15 -19.52
C ALA A 129 -8.55 6.87 -18.68
N LEU A 130 -9.40 6.85 -17.63
CA LEU A 130 -9.66 5.66 -16.81
C LEU A 130 -10.43 4.59 -17.59
N SER A 131 -11.42 4.98 -18.39
CA SER A 131 -12.26 4.08 -19.16
C SER A 131 -11.50 3.37 -20.29
N ASP A 132 -10.43 3.97 -20.80
CA ASP A 132 -9.61 3.43 -21.91
C ASP A 132 -8.56 2.38 -21.44
N VAL A 133 -8.51 2.07 -20.15
CA VAL A 133 -7.56 1.09 -19.57
C VAL A 133 -8.21 -0.29 -19.32
N GLY A 134 -9.53 -0.39 -19.56
CA GLY A 134 -10.33 -1.61 -19.39
C GLY A 134 -9.98 -2.77 -20.33
#